data_24e4dcba4f9928563dc860631c944db7
#
_entry.id   24e4dcba4f9928563dc860631c944db7
#
_cell.length_a   1.000
_cell.length_b   1.000
_cell.length_c   1.000
_cell.angle_alpha   90.00
_cell.angle_beta   90.00
_cell.angle_gamma   90.00
#
_symmetry.space_group_name_H-M   'P 1'
#
loop_
_entity.id
_entity.type
_entity.pdbx_description
1 polymer ?
#
loop_
_entity_poly.entity_id
_entity_poly.type
_entity_poly.pdbx_seq_one_letter_code
_entity_poly.pdbx_strand_id
1 'polypeptide(L)'
;MIVLKTSHELSLMREACRISAGALKVAGEAVEPGVTTAQIDKIAHEYILKAGATPTFLNYNGFPATACISINDEIIHGIPSHRRVIKSGDIVSIDLGASINGYTGDNAATFACGDISPEAKRLCDVTRESLYEGIKKAVAGGRLGDIGFAIASYCEERGFSVVREYTGHGVGANLHEDPSVPNFGTPGRGVRLLPGMTIAIEPMINQGSAAIRTQPDGWTVRTKDGKLSAHFEHTRSEER
;
A
#
# COMPACT_ATOMS: atom_id res chain seq x y z
N MET A 1 12.55 12.78 -12.33
CA MET A 1 12.54 12.35 -13.78
C MET A 1 12.04 10.91 -13.81
N ILE A 2 11.09 10.60 -14.69
CA ILE A 2 10.56 9.22 -14.83
C ILE A 2 11.61 8.33 -15.50
N VAL A 3 11.93 7.20 -14.88
CA VAL A 3 12.88 6.20 -15.36
C VAL A 3 12.12 5.03 -15.97
N LEU A 4 12.36 4.76 -17.25
CA LEU A 4 11.81 3.57 -17.93
C LEU A 4 12.74 2.39 -17.72
N LYS A 5 12.23 1.29 -17.20
CA LYS A 5 12.98 0.08 -16.89
C LYS A 5 13.12 -0.78 -18.15
N THR A 6 14.31 -1.33 -18.34
CA THR A 6 14.58 -2.36 -19.36
C THR A 6 13.94 -3.68 -18.96
N SER A 7 13.82 -4.63 -19.89
CA SER A 7 13.31 -5.97 -19.57
C SER A 7 14.15 -6.70 -18.50
N HIS A 8 15.45 -6.44 -18.46
CA HIS A 8 16.33 -6.99 -17.42
C HIS A 8 15.98 -6.39 -16.05
N GLU A 9 15.88 -5.07 -15.95
CA GLU A 9 15.50 -4.38 -14.71
C GLU A 9 14.12 -4.80 -14.21
N LEU A 10 13.14 -4.96 -15.12
CA LEU A 10 11.82 -5.49 -14.79
C LEU A 10 11.90 -6.92 -14.22
N SER A 11 12.84 -7.75 -14.70
CA SER A 11 13.03 -9.10 -14.13
C SER A 11 13.56 -9.05 -12.70
N LEU A 12 14.46 -8.11 -12.39
CA LEU A 12 14.97 -7.89 -11.02
C LEU A 12 13.87 -7.33 -10.10
N MET A 13 13.05 -6.40 -10.58
CA MET A 13 11.91 -5.90 -9.85
C MET A 13 10.87 -6.98 -9.54
N ARG A 14 10.62 -7.91 -10.47
CA ARG A 14 9.71 -9.04 -10.20
C ARG A 14 10.21 -9.92 -9.06
N GLU A 15 11.52 -10.09 -8.92
CA GLU A 15 12.10 -10.82 -7.78
C GLU A 15 11.85 -10.07 -6.47
N ALA A 16 12.12 -8.76 -6.42
CA ALA A 16 11.84 -7.92 -5.28
C ALA A 16 10.34 -7.95 -4.89
N CYS A 17 9.44 -7.78 -5.87
CA CYS A 17 7.99 -7.85 -5.66
C CYS A 17 7.53 -9.23 -5.16
N ARG A 18 8.14 -10.33 -5.62
CA ARG A 18 7.81 -11.67 -5.12
C ARG A 18 8.20 -11.84 -3.65
N ILE A 19 9.34 -11.27 -3.26
CA ILE A 19 9.79 -11.33 -1.86
C ILE A 19 8.88 -10.46 -0.99
N SER A 20 8.57 -9.21 -1.40
CA SER A 20 7.67 -8.35 -0.62
C SER A 20 6.26 -8.95 -0.51
N ALA A 21 5.72 -9.51 -1.59
CA ALA A 21 4.42 -10.19 -1.56
C ALA A 21 4.42 -11.44 -0.64
N GLY A 22 5.53 -12.19 -0.63
CA GLY A 22 5.72 -13.31 0.30
C GLY A 22 5.78 -12.86 1.77
N ALA A 23 6.50 -11.76 2.04
CA ALA A 23 6.57 -11.17 3.37
C ALA A 23 5.20 -10.64 3.84
N LEU A 24 4.47 -9.95 2.96
CA LEU A 24 3.11 -9.47 3.23
C LEU A 24 2.16 -10.63 3.53
N LYS A 25 2.26 -11.72 2.79
CA LYS A 25 1.44 -12.92 3.01
C LYS A 25 1.66 -13.51 4.39
N VAL A 26 2.92 -13.78 4.79
CA VAL A 26 3.20 -14.38 6.12
C VAL A 26 2.89 -13.42 7.26
N ALA A 27 3.08 -12.11 7.06
CA ALA A 27 2.67 -11.09 8.01
C ALA A 27 1.15 -11.05 8.18
N GLY A 28 0.40 -11.15 7.09
CA GLY A 28 -1.06 -11.20 7.10
C GLY A 28 -1.63 -12.47 7.74
N GLU A 29 -0.99 -13.62 7.51
CA GLU A 29 -1.36 -14.89 8.15
C GLU A 29 -1.15 -14.87 9.68
N ALA A 30 -0.30 -13.97 10.18
CA ALA A 30 -0.05 -13.77 11.60
C ALA A 30 -1.04 -12.77 12.27
N VAL A 31 -1.98 -12.23 11.53
CA VAL A 31 -3.00 -11.30 12.08
C VAL A 31 -4.04 -12.11 12.86
N GLU A 32 -3.79 -12.29 14.15
CA GLU A 32 -4.65 -13.02 15.07
C GLU A 32 -4.89 -12.22 16.35
N PRO A 33 -6.01 -12.45 17.06
CA PRO A 33 -6.26 -11.79 18.34
C PRO A 33 -5.18 -12.10 19.36
N GLY A 34 -4.65 -11.09 20.04
CA GLY A 34 -3.59 -11.21 21.03
C GLY A 34 -2.17 -11.03 20.51
N VAL A 35 -1.97 -11.05 19.19
CA VAL A 35 -0.67 -10.75 18.57
C VAL A 35 -0.42 -9.23 18.61
N THR A 36 0.82 -8.83 18.85
CA THR A 36 1.24 -7.42 18.80
C THR A 36 1.69 -7.03 17.40
N THR A 37 1.55 -5.76 17.04
CA THR A 37 2.06 -5.26 15.75
C THR A 37 3.58 -5.44 15.63
N ALA A 38 4.34 -5.37 16.72
CA ALA A 38 5.78 -5.67 16.71
C ALA A 38 6.11 -7.14 16.38
N GLN A 39 5.25 -8.09 16.76
CA GLN A 39 5.45 -9.49 16.37
C GLN A 39 5.22 -9.70 14.88
N ILE A 40 4.23 -9.04 14.29
CA ILE A 40 3.98 -9.09 12.84
C ILE A 40 5.13 -8.45 12.06
N ASP A 41 5.63 -7.29 12.50
CA ASP A 41 6.81 -6.64 11.93
C ASP A 41 8.02 -7.57 11.93
N LYS A 42 8.27 -8.26 13.05
CA LYS A 42 9.35 -9.23 13.18
C LYS A 42 9.22 -10.39 12.19
N ILE A 43 8.01 -10.92 11.99
CA ILE A 43 7.75 -12.01 11.03
C ILE A 43 8.08 -11.56 9.61
N ALA A 44 7.63 -10.35 9.20
CA ALA A 44 7.96 -9.77 7.91
C ALA A 44 9.46 -9.56 7.75
N HIS A 45 10.13 -9.03 8.78
CA HIS A 45 11.56 -8.79 8.81
C HIS A 45 12.36 -10.09 8.57
N GLU A 46 12.07 -11.12 9.36
CA GLU A 46 12.75 -12.41 9.26
C GLU A 46 12.55 -13.08 7.90
N TYR A 47 11.35 -12.96 7.32
CA TYR A 47 11.07 -13.48 5.98
C TYR A 47 11.92 -12.79 4.92
N ILE A 48 11.97 -11.44 4.92
CA ILE A 48 12.75 -10.65 3.95
C ILE A 48 14.24 -10.99 4.06
N LEU A 49 14.79 -11.04 5.28
CA LEU A 49 16.20 -11.39 5.48
C LEU A 49 16.51 -12.82 5.04
N LYS A 50 15.64 -13.78 5.34
CA LYS A 50 15.80 -15.18 4.92
C LYS A 50 15.78 -15.34 3.39
N ALA A 51 15.07 -14.47 2.67
CA ALA A 51 15.07 -14.42 1.21
C ALA A 51 16.33 -13.75 0.62
N GLY A 52 17.27 -13.28 1.44
CA GLY A 52 18.48 -12.57 1.00
C GLY A 52 18.24 -11.13 0.59
N ALA A 53 17.06 -10.58 0.91
CA ALA A 53 16.69 -9.19 0.64
C ALA A 53 16.86 -8.30 1.87
N THR A 54 16.72 -7.00 1.69
CA THR A 54 16.70 -6.00 2.78
C THR A 54 15.33 -5.38 2.93
N PRO A 55 14.84 -5.17 4.19
CA PRO A 55 13.59 -4.43 4.43
C PRO A 55 13.75 -2.98 3.96
N THR A 56 12.93 -2.57 3.01
CA THR A 56 13.08 -1.25 2.37
C THR A 56 12.72 -0.09 3.28
N PHE A 57 11.69 -0.28 4.13
CA PHE A 57 11.19 0.82 4.99
C PHE A 57 12.06 1.07 6.22
N LEU A 58 12.82 0.06 6.69
CA LEU A 58 13.65 0.20 7.88
C LEU A 58 14.70 1.29 7.67
N ASN A 59 14.65 2.34 8.50
CA ASN A 59 15.46 3.56 8.43
C ASN A 59 15.21 4.46 7.19
N TYR A 60 14.23 4.15 6.34
CA TYR A 60 13.87 5.03 5.25
C TYR A 60 13.27 6.33 5.81
N ASN A 61 13.94 7.46 5.54
CA ASN A 61 13.61 8.77 6.13
C ASN A 61 13.45 8.75 7.67
N GLY A 62 14.07 7.78 8.35
CA GLY A 62 14.00 7.62 9.80
C GLY A 62 12.82 6.77 10.30
N PHE A 63 12.08 6.09 9.41
CA PHE A 63 11.04 5.14 9.84
C PHE A 63 11.66 3.95 10.60
N PRO A 64 11.16 3.60 11.82
CA PRO A 64 11.92 2.73 12.74
C PRO A 64 11.67 1.23 12.55
N ALA A 65 10.90 0.79 11.54
CA ALA A 65 10.43 -0.58 11.42
C ALA A 65 10.52 -1.12 9.98
N THR A 66 10.31 -2.42 9.82
CA THR A 66 10.28 -3.11 8.52
C THR A 66 8.98 -2.88 7.78
N ALA A 67 7.87 -2.82 8.50
CA ALA A 67 6.53 -2.66 7.96
C ALA A 67 5.78 -1.52 8.66
N CYS A 68 4.93 -0.81 7.91
CA CYS A 68 3.88 0.01 8.47
C CYS A 68 2.71 -0.90 8.85
N ILE A 69 2.23 -0.83 10.10
CA ILE A 69 1.10 -1.63 10.57
C ILE A 69 0.06 -0.72 11.21
N SER A 70 -1.01 -0.50 10.47
CA SER A 70 -2.07 0.47 10.77
C SER A 70 -3.36 -0.25 11.13
N ILE A 71 -3.97 0.08 12.28
CA ILE A 71 -5.15 -0.60 12.81
C ILE A 71 -6.36 0.32 12.73
N ASN A 72 -7.47 -0.15 12.17
CA ASN A 72 -8.80 0.49 12.16
C ASN A 72 -8.81 1.89 11.52
N ASP A 73 -8.79 2.95 12.32
CA ASP A 73 -8.81 4.34 11.89
C ASP A 73 -7.42 4.89 11.50
N GLU A 74 -6.37 4.09 11.65
CA GLU A 74 -5.06 4.39 11.11
C GLU A 74 -5.04 4.05 9.61
N ILE A 75 -4.68 5.04 8.81
CA ILE A 75 -4.68 4.93 7.34
C ILE A 75 -3.40 4.24 6.88
N ILE A 76 -2.25 4.85 7.21
CA ILE A 76 -0.90 4.43 6.82
C ILE A 76 0.13 4.78 7.90
N HIS A 77 1.34 4.29 7.73
CA HIS A 77 2.54 4.60 8.50
C HIS A 77 2.42 4.29 10.00
N GLY A 78 1.53 3.37 10.40
CA GLY A 78 1.44 2.92 11.79
C GLY A 78 2.75 2.26 12.24
N ILE A 79 3.39 2.81 13.31
CA ILE A 79 4.64 2.26 13.84
C ILE A 79 4.35 1.00 14.65
N PRO A 80 4.96 -0.16 14.33
CA PRO A 80 4.85 -1.39 15.11
C PRO A 80 5.28 -1.21 16.57
N SER A 81 4.55 -1.84 17.49
CA SER A 81 4.82 -1.72 18.93
C SER A 81 4.42 -2.98 19.70
N HIS A 82 5.19 -3.34 20.72
CA HIS A 82 4.85 -4.40 21.69
C HIS A 82 3.63 -4.07 22.56
N ARG A 83 3.22 -2.79 22.58
CA ARG A 83 2.05 -2.33 23.36
C ARG A 83 0.76 -2.33 22.54
N ARG A 84 0.86 -2.52 21.23
CA ARG A 84 -0.29 -2.51 20.32
C ARG A 84 -0.70 -3.95 20.02
N VAL A 85 -1.69 -4.44 20.78
CA VAL A 85 -2.25 -5.78 20.67
C VAL A 85 -3.46 -5.75 19.76
N ILE A 86 -3.47 -6.60 18.75
CA ILE A 86 -4.58 -6.76 17.81
C ILE A 86 -5.72 -7.53 18.49
N LYS A 87 -6.95 -7.14 18.21
CA LYS A 87 -8.17 -7.71 18.79
C LYS A 87 -9.07 -8.28 17.71
N SER A 88 -9.90 -9.25 18.09
CA SER A 88 -10.98 -9.69 17.21
C SER A 88 -11.89 -8.54 16.84
N GLY A 89 -12.21 -8.41 15.57
CA GLY A 89 -12.97 -7.28 15.00
C GLY A 89 -12.11 -6.17 14.40
N ASP A 90 -10.80 -6.17 14.64
CA ASP A 90 -9.90 -5.19 14.01
C ASP A 90 -9.67 -5.51 12.52
N ILE A 91 -9.47 -4.45 11.72
CA ILE A 91 -8.84 -4.53 10.41
C ILE A 91 -7.44 -3.97 10.50
N VAL A 92 -6.48 -4.65 9.88
CA VAL A 92 -5.05 -4.34 10.01
C VAL A 92 -4.45 -4.17 8.63
N SER A 93 -4.10 -2.95 8.27
CA SER A 93 -3.35 -2.65 7.05
C SER A 93 -1.88 -2.86 7.32
N ILE A 94 -1.26 -3.74 6.54
CA ILE A 94 0.18 -4.01 6.55
C ILE A 94 0.73 -3.54 5.21
N ASP A 95 1.77 -2.73 5.25
CA ASP A 95 2.44 -2.15 4.11
C ASP A 95 3.95 -2.32 4.31
N LEU A 96 4.63 -2.90 3.30
CA LEU A 96 6.06 -3.22 3.37
C LEU A 96 6.71 -3.33 2.00
N GLY A 97 7.98 -2.97 1.97
CA GLY A 97 8.84 -3.14 0.81
C GLY A 97 10.02 -4.08 1.06
N ALA A 98 10.47 -4.73 -0.01
CA ALA A 98 11.70 -5.53 0.00
C ALA A 98 12.62 -5.11 -1.15
N SER A 99 13.92 -4.96 -0.87
CA SER A 99 14.92 -4.59 -1.85
C SER A 99 15.94 -5.71 -2.05
N ILE A 100 16.17 -6.09 -3.29
CA ILE A 100 17.19 -7.08 -3.69
C ILE A 100 17.75 -6.71 -5.06
N ASN A 101 19.03 -7.00 -5.28
CA ASN A 101 19.71 -6.74 -6.56
C ASN A 101 19.59 -5.27 -7.04
N GLY A 102 19.49 -4.32 -6.11
CA GLY A 102 19.37 -2.89 -6.40
C GLY A 102 17.98 -2.42 -6.80
N TYR A 103 16.94 -3.25 -6.66
CA TYR A 103 15.55 -2.90 -6.98
C TYR A 103 14.61 -3.19 -5.81
N THR A 104 13.49 -2.47 -5.78
CA THR A 104 12.48 -2.51 -4.73
C THR A 104 11.16 -3.04 -5.27
N GLY A 105 10.51 -3.90 -4.48
CA GLY A 105 9.10 -4.24 -4.63
C GLY A 105 8.34 -3.72 -3.41
N ASP A 106 7.18 -3.14 -3.66
CA ASP A 106 6.32 -2.49 -2.67
C ASP A 106 4.90 -3.01 -2.77
N ASN A 107 4.26 -3.27 -1.61
CA ASN A 107 2.87 -3.71 -1.60
C ASN A 107 2.22 -3.65 -0.22
N ALA A 108 0.90 -3.42 -0.21
CA ALA A 108 0.09 -3.38 0.99
C ALA A 108 -1.21 -4.17 0.85
N ALA A 109 -1.72 -4.64 1.99
CA ALA A 109 -3.07 -5.19 2.10
C ALA A 109 -3.64 -5.00 3.50
N THR A 110 -4.97 -4.95 3.58
CA THR A 110 -5.72 -4.92 4.83
C THR A 110 -6.26 -6.32 5.13
N PHE A 111 -5.97 -6.80 6.33
CA PHE A 111 -6.34 -8.12 6.84
C PHE A 111 -7.38 -8.01 7.95
N ALA A 112 -8.35 -8.92 7.97
CA ALA A 112 -9.32 -9.04 9.04
C ALA A 112 -8.73 -9.85 10.21
N CYS A 113 -8.95 -9.39 11.43
CA CYS A 113 -8.62 -10.13 12.64
C CYS A 113 -9.88 -10.75 13.25
N GLY A 114 -10.07 -12.06 13.09
CA GLY A 114 -11.29 -12.73 13.51
C GLY A 114 -12.52 -12.25 12.73
N ASP A 115 -13.67 -12.21 13.42
CA ASP A 115 -14.93 -11.75 12.83
C ASP A 115 -15.02 -10.22 12.86
N ILE A 116 -14.93 -9.60 11.69
CA ILE A 116 -15.09 -8.15 11.50
C ILE A 116 -16.53 -7.79 11.15
N SER A 117 -16.91 -6.53 11.38
CA SER A 117 -18.25 -6.05 11.03
C SER A 117 -18.52 -6.11 9.52
N PRO A 118 -19.80 -6.21 9.09
CA PRO A 118 -20.15 -6.14 7.67
C PRO A 118 -19.65 -4.86 6.99
N GLU A 119 -19.65 -3.73 7.72
CA GLU A 119 -19.16 -2.45 7.23
C GLU A 119 -17.64 -2.46 7.02
N ALA A 120 -16.88 -3.03 7.96
CA ALA A 120 -15.44 -3.20 7.85
C ALA A 120 -15.08 -4.12 6.66
N LYS A 121 -15.81 -5.23 6.52
CA LYS A 121 -15.65 -6.15 5.38
C LYS A 121 -15.92 -5.43 4.05
N ARG A 122 -17.02 -4.67 3.98
CA ARG A 122 -17.39 -3.92 2.78
C ARG A 122 -16.32 -2.88 2.43
N LEU A 123 -15.76 -2.17 3.42
CA LEU A 123 -14.65 -1.23 3.20
C LEU A 123 -13.44 -1.93 2.60
N CYS A 124 -12.99 -3.05 3.19
CA CYS A 124 -11.85 -3.82 2.69
C CYS A 124 -12.09 -4.34 1.27
N ASP A 125 -13.28 -4.90 1.00
CA ASP A 125 -13.62 -5.42 -0.32
C ASP A 125 -13.62 -4.30 -1.38
N VAL A 126 -14.28 -3.17 -1.11
CA VAL A 126 -14.34 -2.02 -2.03
C VAL A 126 -12.96 -1.41 -2.25
N THR A 127 -12.12 -1.31 -1.22
CA THR A 127 -10.75 -0.79 -1.37
C THR A 127 -9.91 -1.71 -2.27
N ARG A 128 -9.96 -3.01 -2.02
CA ARG A 128 -9.26 -4.00 -2.85
C ARG A 128 -9.74 -3.97 -4.30
N GLU A 129 -11.05 -3.95 -4.52
CA GLU A 129 -11.64 -3.91 -5.85
C GLU A 129 -11.29 -2.61 -6.58
N SER A 130 -11.26 -1.47 -5.89
CA SER A 130 -10.87 -0.18 -6.47
C SER A 130 -9.42 -0.18 -6.97
N LEU A 131 -8.50 -0.87 -6.27
CA LEU A 131 -7.14 -1.10 -6.74
C LEU A 131 -7.14 -1.80 -8.11
N TYR A 132 -7.92 -2.87 -8.26
CA TYR A 132 -8.00 -3.60 -9.54
C TYR A 132 -8.68 -2.78 -10.64
N GLU A 133 -9.67 -1.92 -10.32
CA GLU A 133 -10.23 -0.98 -11.29
C GLU A 133 -9.18 0.03 -11.77
N GLY A 134 -8.33 0.53 -10.86
CA GLY A 134 -7.17 1.35 -11.21
C GLY A 134 -6.16 0.60 -12.09
N ILE A 135 -5.79 -0.62 -11.71
CA ILE A 135 -4.84 -1.46 -12.47
C ILE A 135 -5.34 -1.73 -13.90
N LYS A 136 -6.64 -1.92 -14.12
CA LYS A 136 -7.21 -2.08 -15.47
C LYS A 136 -6.97 -0.85 -16.36
N LYS A 137 -6.76 0.33 -15.79
CA LYS A 137 -6.45 1.58 -16.52
C LYS A 137 -4.95 1.83 -16.67
N ALA A 138 -4.12 1.09 -15.92
CA ALA A 138 -2.67 1.13 -16.05
C ALA A 138 -2.22 0.35 -17.28
N VAL A 139 -2.44 0.94 -18.46
CA VAL A 139 -2.10 0.38 -19.76
C VAL A 139 -1.27 1.37 -20.57
N ALA A 140 -0.33 0.89 -21.38
CA ALA A 140 0.50 1.74 -22.22
C ALA A 140 -0.35 2.67 -23.09
N GLY A 141 -0.05 3.97 -23.08
CA GLY A 141 -0.80 5.00 -23.77
C GLY A 141 -1.91 5.64 -22.96
N GLY A 142 -2.40 4.99 -21.89
CA GLY A 142 -3.30 5.58 -20.90
C GLY A 142 -2.63 6.71 -20.09
N ARG A 143 -3.34 7.26 -19.12
CA ARG A 143 -2.83 8.36 -18.28
C ARG A 143 -3.09 8.10 -16.81
N LEU A 144 -2.27 8.69 -15.94
CA LEU A 144 -2.43 8.55 -14.48
C LEU A 144 -3.81 9.02 -13.99
N GLY A 145 -4.38 10.06 -14.63
CA GLY A 145 -5.74 10.52 -14.31
C GLY A 145 -6.83 9.50 -14.57
N ASP A 146 -6.61 8.55 -15.49
CA ASP A 146 -7.56 7.46 -15.76
C ASP A 146 -7.55 6.44 -14.62
N ILE A 147 -6.35 6.16 -14.04
CA ILE A 147 -6.19 5.29 -12.87
C ILE A 147 -6.91 5.89 -11.66
N GLY A 148 -6.55 7.14 -11.31
CA GLY A 148 -7.12 7.80 -10.15
C GLY A 148 -8.63 8.01 -10.27
N PHE A 149 -9.15 8.33 -11.47
CA PHE A 149 -10.58 8.45 -11.71
C PHE A 149 -11.31 7.12 -11.49
N ALA A 150 -10.76 6.02 -12.00
CA ALA A 150 -11.37 4.69 -11.84
C ALA A 150 -11.45 4.30 -10.35
N ILE A 151 -10.38 4.54 -9.57
CA ILE A 151 -10.35 4.29 -8.13
C ILE A 151 -11.39 5.15 -7.41
N ALA A 152 -11.33 6.48 -7.61
CA ALA A 152 -12.21 7.40 -6.91
C ALA A 152 -13.68 7.15 -7.22
N SER A 153 -14.06 7.03 -8.49
CA SER A 153 -15.45 6.77 -8.88
C SER A 153 -15.97 5.46 -8.28
N TYR A 154 -15.16 4.40 -8.31
CA TYR A 154 -15.56 3.10 -7.75
C TYR A 154 -15.88 3.19 -6.25
N CYS A 155 -15.05 3.93 -5.48
CA CYS A 155 -15.22 4.09 -4.04
C CYS A 155 -16.35 5.07 -3.69
N GLU A 156 -16.39 6.24 -4.36
CA GLU A 156 -17.35 7.31 -4.07
C GLU A 156 -18.80 6.88 -4.39
N GLU A 157 -19.03 6.16 -5.48
CA GLU A 157 -20.33 5.55 -5.82
C GLU A 157 -20.83 4.56 -4.76
N ARG A 158 -19.91 4.02 -3.94
CA ARG A 158 -20.20 3.08 -2.84
C ARG A 158 -20.23 3.73 -1.47
N GLY A 159 -20.12 5.08 -1.43
CA GLY A 159 -20.23 5.89 -0.22
C GLY A 159 -18.96 5.95 0.63
N PHE A 160 -17.80 5.65 0.04
CA PHE A 160 -16.49 5.76 0.68
C PHE A 160 -15.70 6.97 0.16
N SER A 161 -14.75 7.46 0.94
CA SER A 161 -13.93 8.63 0.60
C SER A 161 -12.49 8.22 0.30
N VAL A 162 -11.92 8.83 -0.73
CA VAL A 162 -10.51 8.63 -1.11
C VAL A 162 -9.63 9.64 -0.39
N VAL A 163 -8.54 9.18 0.23
CA VAL A 163 -7.50 10.05 0.80
C VAL A 163 -6.79 10.78 -0.33
N ARG A 164 -6.55 12.08 -0.15
CA ARG A 164 -6.02 12.95 -1.21
C ARG A 164 -4.62 13.47 -0.94
N GLU A 165 -4.19 13.47 0.31
CA GLU A 165 -2.89 14.00 0.75
C GLU A 165 -1.74 13.03 0.51
N TYR A 166 -2.06 11.75 0.34
CA TYR A 166 -1.10 10.69 0.02
C TYR A 166 -1.45 10.04 -1.32
N THR A 167 -0.43 9.59 -2.02
CA THR A 167 -0.55 9.10 -3.40
C THR A 167 0.39 7.93 -3.60
N GLY A 168 0.09 7.08 -4.54
CA GLY A 168 1.07 6.15 -5.09
C GLY A 168 2.22 6.87 -5.79
N HIS A 169 3.19 6.14 -6.23
CA HIS A 169 4.46 6.68 -6.72
C HIS A 169 5.09 5.77 -7.79
N GLY A 170 6.08 6.29 -8.51
CA GLY A 170 7.03 5.46 -9.23
C GLY A 170 7.86 4.64 -8.25
N VAL A 171 8.26 3.44 -8.63
CA VAL A 171 9.13 2.57 -7.83
C VAL A 171 10.17 1.90 -8.73
N GLY A 172 11.36 1.62 -8.19
CA GLY A 172 12.43 1.03 -8.98
C GLY A 172 13.67 0.76 -8.15
N ALA A 173 14.78 1.40 -8.50
CA ALA A 173 16.00 1.38 -7.68
C ALA A 173 15.78 2.10 -6.34
N ASN A 174 14.91 3.09 -6.32
CA ASN A 174 14.47 3.75 -5.10
C ASN A 174 13.03 3.33 -4.78
N LEU A 175 12.68 3.39 -3.49
CA LEU A 175 11.32 3.17 -3.02
C LEU A 175 10.35 4.17 -3.68
N HIS A 176 10.65 5.46 -3.56
CA HIS A 176 9.86 6.51 -4.20
C HIS A 176 10.61 7.10 -5.39
N GLU A 177 10.00 6.99 -6.57
CA GLU A 177 10.42 7.60 -7.82
C GLU A 177 9.28 8.42 -8.43
N ASP A 178 9.58 9.23 -9.44
CA ASP A 178 8.55 9.83 -10.30
C ASP A 178 7.84 8.74 -11.15
N PRO A 179 6.56 8.92 -11.43
CA PRO A 179 5.67 10.02 -11.07
C PRO A 179 4.89 9.76 -9.78
N SER A 180 4.31 10.81 -9.17
CA SER A 180 3.22 10.64 -8.21
C SER A 180 1.99 10.03 -8.89
N VAL A 181 1.32 9.10 -8.23
CA VAL A 181 0.16 8.32 -8.73
C VAL A 181 -1.06 8.55 -7.83
N PRO A 182 -1.79 9.67 -8.01
CA PRO A 182 -2.95 9.96 -7.16
C PRO A 182 -4.08 8.95 -7.33
N ASN A 183 -4.78 8.66 -6.23
CA ASN A 183 -5.95 7.79 -6.21
C ASN A 183 -7.26 8.51 -6.63
N PHE A 184 -7.13 9.68 -7.22
CA PHE A 184 -8.20 10.49 -7.81
C PHE A 184 -7.67 11.18 -9.05
N GLY A 185 -8.55 11.61 -9.95
CA GLY A 185 -8.08 12.24 -11.17
C GLY A 185 -9.19 12.61 -12.13
N THR A 186 -8.78 13.13 -13.28
CA THR A 186 -9.66 13.45 -14.41
C THR A 186 -9.27 12.57 -15.59
N PRO A 187 -10.22 11.86 -16.23
CA PRO A 187 -9.95 11.03 -17.40
C PRO A 187 -9.22 11.79 -18.52
N GLY A 188 -8.24 11.12 -19.11
CA GLY A 188 -7.41 11.67 -20.17
C GLY A 188 -6.40 12.76 -19.74
N ARG A 189 -6.17 12.95 -18.44
CA ARG A 189 -5.24 13.92 -17.88
C ARG A 189 -4.08 13.26 -17.13
N GLY A 190 -3.05 14.05 -16.84
CA GLY A 190 -1.85 13.60 -16.14
C GLY A 190 -0.81 12.97 -17.06
N VAL A 191 0.23 12.40 -16.45
CA VAL A 191 1.34 11.75 -17.15
C VAL A 191 0.85 10.57 -17.98
N ARG A 192 1.38 10.46 -19.20
CA ARG A 192 1.10 9.32 -20.08
C ARG A 192 1.91 8.12 -19.64
N LEU A 193 1.26 6.97 -19.55
CA LEU A 193 1.89 5.70 -19.24
C LEU A 193 2.67 5.18 -20.46
N LEU A 194 3.92 4.81 -20.23
CA LEU A 194 4.84 4.32 -21.26
C LEU A 194 5.32 2.91 -20.87
N PRO A 195 5.59 2.04 -21.85
CA PRO A 195 6.25 0.76 -21.58
C PRO A 195 7.57 0.96 -20.82
N GLY A 196 7.79 0.16 -19.78
CA GLY A 196 8.94 0.27 -18.88
C GLY A 196 8.71 1.15 -17.66
N MET A 197 7.58 1.85 -17.57
CA MET A 197 7.20 2.52 -16.31
C MET A 197 6.82 1.48 -15.26
N THR A 198 7.24 1.74 -14.02
CA THR A 198 6.90 0.95 -12.84
C THR A 198 6.32 1.89 -11.78
N ILE A 199 5.13 1.58 -11.29
CA ILE A 199 4.38 2.41 -10.37
C ILE A 199 3.74 1.59 -9.26
N ALA A 200 3.68 2.14 -8.06
CA ALA A 200 2.83 1.69 -6.99
C ALA A 200 1.43 2.33 -7.15
N ILE A 201 0.40 1.52 -7.16
CA ILE A 201 -1.00 1.95 -7.15
C ILE A 201 -1.55 1.52 -5.81
N GLU A 202 -1.92 2.49 -4.96
CA GLU A 202 -2.14 2.27 -3.53
C GLU A 202 -3.35 3.05 -2.98
N PRO A 203 -4.58 2.67 -3.30
CA PRO A 203 -5.76 3.32 -2.75
C PRO A 203 -5.82 3.23 -1.22
N MET A 204 -5.91 4.38 -0.58
CA MET A 204 -6.24 4.57 0.83
C MET A 204 -7.67 5.09 0.92
N ILE A 205 -8.57 4.29 1.47
CA ILE A 205 -10.01 4.53 1.44
C ILE A 205 -10.58 4.61 2.84
N ASN A 206 -11.29 5.70 3.13
CA ASN A 206 -11.92 5.95 4.42
C ASN A 206 -13.41 5.63 4.38
N GLN A 207 -13.91 5.03 5.45
CA GLN A 207 -15.35 4.79 5.66
C GLN A 207 -16.14 6.10 5.82
N GLY A 208 -15.49 7.14 6.31
CA GLY A 208 -16.08 8.45 6.57
C GLY A 208 -15.56 9.53 5.63
N SER A 209 -15.15 10.66 6.19
CA SER A 209 -14.59 11.78 5.45
C SER A 209 -13.18 11.48 4.93
N ALA A 210 -12.78 12.14 3.85
CA ALA A 210 -11.41 12.06 3.33
C ALA A 210 -10.37 12.73 4.25
N ALA A 211 -10.82 13.53 5.24
CA ALA A 211 -9.92 14.32 6.08
C ALA A 211 -9.06 13.46 7.00
N ILE A 212 -7.80 13.79 7.08
CA ILE A 212 -6.76 13.07 7.83
C ILE A 212 -6.16 13.90 8.96
N ARG A 213 -5.39 13.24 9.81
CA ARG A 213 -4.51 13.87 10.81
C ARG A 213 -3.27 13.02 11.04
N THR A 214 -2.09 13.65 11.08
CA THR A 214 -0.85 12.99 11.49
C THR A 214 -0.75 12.99 13.03
N GLN A 215 -0.28 11.88 13.59
CA GLN A 215 -0.10 11.73 15.02
C GLN A 215 1.19 12.42 15.52
N PRO A 216 1.34 12.65 16.84
CA PRO A 216 2.54 13.26 17.42
C PRO A 216 3.83 12.45 17.22
N ASP A 217 3.75 11.17 16.85
CA ASP A 217 4.91 10.35 16.49
C ASP A 217 5.55 10.75 15.14
N GLY A 218 4.92 11.67 14.42
CA GLY A 218 5.38 12.20 13.14
C GLY A 218 5.15 11.29 11.94
N TRP A 219 4.59 10.08 12.15
CA TRP A 219 4.41 9.06 11.11
C TRP A 219 2.95 8.64 10.94
N THR A 220 2.34 8.11 12.00
CA THR A 220 1.01 7.51 11.92
C THR A 220 -0.03 8.50 11.46
N VAL A 221 -0.70 8.18 10.36
CA VAL A 221 -1.79 8.98 9.78
C VAL A 221 -3.12 8.32 10.12
N ARG A 222 -4.05 9.10 10.65
CA ARG A 222 -5.40 8.64 11.03
C ARG A 222 -6.50 9.40 10.31
N THR A 223 -7.65 8.78 10.20
CA THR A 223 -8.88 9.49 9.81
C THR A 223 -9.23 10.56 10.86
N LYS A 224 -9.70 11.72 10.40
CA LYS A 224 -10.03 12.82 11.33
C LYS A 224 -11.30 12.54 12.12
N ASP A 225 -12.21 11.77 11.56
CA ASP A 225 -13.50 11.41 12.19
C ASP A 225 -13.48 10.11 13.00
N GLY A 226 -12.32 9.41 13.04
CA GLY A 226 -12.14 8.17 13.80
C GLY A 226 -12.83 6.94 13.19
N LYS A 227 -13.33 7.04 11.95
CA LYS A 227 -13.90 5.91 11.24
C LYS A 227 -12.82 5.07 10.59
N LEU A 228 -13.17 3.83 10.17
CA LEU A 228 -12.23 2.88 9.59
C LEU A 228 -11.59 3.38 8.30
N SER A 229 -10.36 2.93 8.05
CA SER A 229 -9.65 3.07 6.80
C SER A 229 -9.08 1.74 6.35
N ALA A 230 -8.98 1.52 5.04
CA ALA A 230 -8.32 0.36 4.46
C ALA A 230 -7.31 0.83 3.39
N HIS A 231 -6.23 0.06 3.25
CA HIS A 231 -5.15 0.30 2.31
C HIS A 231 -4.81 -0.99 1.56
N PHE A 232 -4.75 -0.92 0.25
CA PHE A 232 -4.26 -1.99 -0.62
C PHE A 232 -3.34 -1.41 -1.66
N GLU A 233 -2.31 -2.16 -2.04
CA GLU A 233 -1.30 -1.70 -2.97
C GLU A 233 -0.72 -2.83 -3.80
N HIS A 234 -0.40 -2.52 -5.07
CA HIS A 234 0.44 -3.35 -5.91
C HIS A 234 1.44 -2.51 -6.71
N THR A 235 2.69 -2.97 -6.73
CA THR A 235 3.66 -2.55 -7.76
C THR A 235 3.23 -3.11 -9.11
N ARG A 236 3.08 -2.24 -10.08
CA ARG A 236 2.67 -2.55 -11.45
C ARG A 236 3.71 -2.07 -12.45
N SER A 237 4.09 -2.90 -13.40
CA SER A 237 4.88 -2.52 -14.57
C SER A 237 3.99 -2.43 -15.81
N GLU A 238 4.25 -1.42 -16.65
CA GLU A 238 3.72 -1.39 -18.00
C GLU A 238 4.69 -2.08 -18.96
N GLU A 239 4.24 -3.19 -19.51
CA GLU A 239 4.95 -3.97 -20.50
C GLU A 239 4.15 -4.03 -21.80
N ARG A 240 4.80 -4.36 -22.90
CA ARG A 240 4.12 -4.49 -24.20
C ARG A 240 3.26 -5.73 -24.25
#